data_e6f7c60310e2c0c439d0d4fdcb490869
#
_entry.id   e6f7c60310e2c0c439d0d4fdcb490869
#
_cell.length_a   1.000
_cell.length_b   1.000
_cell.length_c   1.000
_cell.angle_alpha   90.00
_cell.angle_beta   90.00
_cell.angle_gamma   90.00
#
_symmetry.space_group_name_H-M   'P 1'
#
loop_
_entity.id
_entity.type
_entity.pdbx_description
1 polymer ?
#
loop_
_entity_poly.entity_id
_entity_poly.type
_entity_poly.pdbx_seq_one_letter_code
_entity_poly.pdbx_strand_id
1 'polypeptide(L)'
;MTMPSTVRDRRRWWQYAGPWPLYPLADGLVAGLIALSVRSFIMSASTVPLEILTAVIFGAIVFGVLALARRFAPRFIATFIGYAVTLLAAITLATLVRFGQGYLPDYAGLSTGGDIVFAIIRTAVGLFVIQAIIGTLQERLQRQVDATQEAYEVVEAQAEALLRADEEVRRSVATLLHDRVQGGLLAACLRLQAVAQTHPESREEVDRVIHELEELRALDVRRAVRTLSPNLRDIDLETAVRELVEPYSPPVDITIAIPRDVIADPTARLAAYRIIEQGVLNAIDHGQARQIDIAIEHLQQHVEITVKDDGLGVDPRHASGFGTTLIDTWCRTLGGSWNLRPGTPVGTTLTATLPTLL
;
A
#
# COMPACT_ATOMS: atom_id res chain seq x y z
N MET A 1 -17.85 -17.80 3.34
CA MET A 1 -16.84 -17.57 2.28
C MET A 1 -17.61 -17.07 1.07
N THR A 2 -17.96 -15.78 1.08
CA THR A 2 -18.71 -15.08 0.03
C THR A 2 -17.73 -14.12 -0.62
N MET A 3 -17.33 -14.45 -1.85
CA MET A 3 -16.52 -13.55 -2.68
C MET A 3 -17.26 -12.22 -2.86
N PRO A 4 -16.62 -11.08 -2.66
CA PRO A 4 -17.18 -9.81 -3.10
C PRO A 4 -17.18 -9.81 -4.63
N SER A 5 -18.38 -9.82 -5.20
CA SER A 5 -18.62 -9.65 -6.62
C SER A 5 -18.35 -8.19 -7.01
N THR A 6 -17.09 -7.79 -7.12
CA THR A 6 -16.72 -6.65 -7.95
C THR A 6 -16.79 -7.11 -9.40
N VAL A 7 -18.00 -7.38 -9.86
CA VAL A 7 -18.29 -7.30 -11.29
C VAL A 7 -18.07 -5.83 -11.64
N ARG A 8 -16.83 -5.45 -11.95
CA ARG A 8 -16.52 -4.24 -12.68
C ARG A 8 -17.39 -4.31 -13.92
N ASP A 9 -18.44 -3.49 -13.91
CA ASP A 9 -19.28 -3.23 -15.06
C ASP A 9 -18.34 -2.78 -16.19
N ARG A 10 -17.87 -3.73 -17.01
CA ARG A 10 -17.09 -3.47 -18.21
C ARG A 10 -18.06 -2.77 -19.15
N ARG A 11 -18.24 -1.46 -18.91
CA ARG A 11 -19.00 -0.62 -19.82
C ARG A 11 -18.47 -0.89 -21.20
N ARG A 12 -19.33 -1.43 -22.04
CA ARG A 12 -18.95 -1.82 -23.40
C ARG A 12 -18.50 -0.56 -24.11
N TRP A 13 -17.41 -0.62 -24.90
CA TRP A 13 -16.76 0.55 -25.53
C TRP A 13 -17.73 1.46 -26.32
N TRP A 14 -18.85 0.93 -26.78
CA TRP A 14 -19.90 1.70 -27.46
C TRP A 14 -20.84 2.47 -26.53
N GLN A 15 -20.73 2.33 -25.21
CA GLN A 15 -21.51 3.10 -24.24
C GLN A 15 -20.91 4.46 -23.93
N TYR A 16 -19.73 4.75 -24.49
CA TYR A 16 -19.06 6.03 -24.32
C TYR A 16 -19.23 6.90 -25.56
N ALA A 17 -19.23 8.20 -25.35
CA ALA A 17 -19.09 9.19 -26.40
C ALA A 17 -17.65 9.22 -26.95
N GLY A 18 -17.16 8.08 -27.37
CA GLY A 18 -15.75 7.81 -27.64
C GLY A 18 -15.17 6.85 -26.61
N PRO A 19 -13.91 6.43 -26.75
CA PRO A 19 -13.25 5.53 -25.82
C PRO A 19 -12.93 6.15 -24.44
N TRP A 20 -13.34 7.37 -24.14
CA TRP A 20 -13.04 8.14 -22.94
C TRP A 20 -14.21 9.04 -22.50
N PRO A 21 -14.24 9.48 -21.22
CA PRO A 21 -15.29 10.35 -20.70
C PRO A 21 -15.25 11.72 -21.38
N LEU A 22 -16.43 12.21 -21.71
CA LEU A 22 -16.65 13.50 -22.33
C LEU A 22 -16.51 14.64 -21.32
N TYR A 23 -15.69 15.61 -21.63
CA TYR A 23 -15.52 16.83 -20.87
C TYR A 23 -15.94 18.05 -21.70
N PRO A 24 -17.22 18.49 -21.67
CA PRO A 24 -17.72 19.58 -22.51
C PRO A 24 -16.89 20.87 -22.42
N LEU A 25 -16.33 21.17 -21.25
CA LEU A 25 -15.46 22.33 -21.05
C LEU A 25 -14.16 22.21 -21.84
N ALA A 26 -13.51 21.04 -21.80
CA ALA A 26 -12.28 20.78 -22.54
C ALA A 26 -12.53 20.83 -24.05
N ASP A 27 -13.64 20.24 -24.50
CA ASP A 27 -14.04 20.25 -25.91
C ASP A 27 -14.29 21.67 -26.41
N GLY A 28 -14.97 22.52 -25.63
CA GLY A 28 -15.20 23.91 -25.95
C GLY A 28 -13.88 24.72 -26.01
N LEU A 29 -12.97 24.53 -25.05
CA LEU A 29 -11.66 25.18 -25.06
C LEU A 29 -10.81 24.78 -26.26
N VAL A 30 -10.75 23.48 -26.56
CA VAL A 30 -9.97 22.96 -27.70
C VAL A 30 -10.58 23.44 -29.03
N ALA A 31 -11.92 23.44 -29.15
CA ALA A 31 -12.62 23.98 -30.33
C ALA A 31 -12.30 25.46 -30.54
N GLY A 32 -12.31 26.26 -29.47
CA GLY A 32 -11.93 27.66 -29.52
C GLY A 32 -10.47 27.87 -29.95
N LEU A 33 -9.54 27.07 -29.40
CA LEU A 33 -8.13 27.10 -29.79
C LEU A 33 -7.91 26.71 -31.26
N ILE A 34 -8.59 25.69 -31.75
CA ILE A 34 -8.52 25.31 -33.19
C ILE A 34 -9.09 26.42 -34.07
N ALA A 35 -10.17 27.08 -33.62
CA ALA A 35 -10.74 28.20 -34.35
C ALA A 35 -9.79 29.42 -34.42
N LEU A 36 -8.96 29.61 -33.40
CA LEU A 36 -7.98 30.70 -33.33
C LEU A 36 -6.73 30.42 -34.17
N SER A 37 -6.23 29.17 -34.17
CA SER A 37 -4.87 28.81 -34.61
C SER A 37 -4.50 29.08 -36.05
N VAL A 38 -5.46 29.24 -36.93
CA VAL A 38 -5.19 29.34 -38.39
C VAL A 38 -4.96 30.77 -38.88
N ARG A 39 -5.50 31.77 -38.20
CA ARG A 39 -5.47 33.15 -38.66
C ARG A 39 -4.47 34.06 -37.94
N SER A 40 -4.20 33.81 -36.66
CA SER A 40 -3.25 34.59 -35.89
C SER A 40 -1.83 34.60 -36.44
N PHE A 41 -1.48 33.68 -37.32
CA PHE A 41 -0.17 33.60 -37.96
C PHE A 41 -0.01 34.56 -39.20
N ILE A 42 -1.12 35.13 -39.70
CA ILE A 42 -1.12 35.84 -41.01
C ILE A 42 -1.57 37.31 -40.87
N MET A 43 -2.04 37.78 -39.72
CA MET A 43 -2.75 39.06 -39.57
C MET A 43 -2.02 40.15 -38.77
N SER A 44 -2.40 41.42 -39.06
CA SER A 44 -1.91 42.60 -38.39
C SER A 44 -2.43 42.70 -36.95
N ALA A 45 -1.65 43.27 -36.05
CA ALA A 45 -1.91 43.39 -34.58
C ALA A 45 -3.28 44.01 -34.22
N SER A 46 -3.91 44.77 -35.12
CA SER A 46 -5.17 45.46 -34.85
C SER A 46 -6.42 44.56 -34.83
N THR A 47 -6.38 43.36 -35.40
CA THR A 47 -7.52 42.43 -35.49
C THR A 47 -7.46 41.30 -34.48
N VAL A 48 -6.34 41.12 -33.77
CA VAL A 48 -6.13 40.05 -32.78
C VAL A 48 -7.18 40.03 -31.66
N PRO A 49 -7.57 41.13 -31.01
CA PRO A 49 -8.55 41.09 -29.92
C PRO A 49 -9.92 40.56 -30.37
N LEU A 50 -10.33 40.92 -31.59
CA LEU A 50 -11.61 40.53 -32.10
C LEU A 50 -11.64 39.04 -32.53
N GLU A 51 -10.51 38.52 -33.00
CA GLU A 51 -10.37 37.11 -33.31
C GLU A 51 -10.38 36.22 -32.06
N ILE A 52 -9.70 36.69 -30.98
CA ILE A 52 -9.78 36.01 -29.70
C ILE A 52 -11.23 35.95 -29.21
N LEU A 53 -11.94 37.08 -29.30
CA LEU A 53 -13.35 37.16 -28.88
C LEU A 53 -14.22 36.17 -29.69
N THR A 54 -14.06 36.12 -31.02
CA THR A 54 -14.86 35.19 -31.87
C THR A 54 -14.49 33.73 -31.60
N ALA A 55 -13.23 33.43 -31.31
CA ALA A 55 -12.78 32.10 -30.94
C ALA A 55 -13.33 31.65 -29.55
N VAL A 56 -13.39 32.56 -28.59
CA VAL A 56 -14.02 32.33 -27.28
C VAL A 56 -15.52 32.06 -27.45
N ILE A 57 -16.21 32.87 -28.26
CA ILE A 57 -17.63 32.65 -28.55
C ILE A 57 -17.86 31.30 -29.23
N PHE A 58 -16.99 30.91 -30.17
CA PHE A 58 -17.03 29.62 -30.84
C PHE A 58 -16.91 28.47 -29.81
N GLY A 59 -15.92 28.53 -28.94
CA GLY A 59 -15.72 27.54 -27.88
C GLY A 59 -16.89 27.49 -26.89
N ALA A 60 -17.44 28.65 -26.53
CA ALA A 60 -18.60 28.74 -25.64
C ALA A 60 -19.87 28.11 -26.26
N ILE A 61 -20.08 28.26 -27.56
CA ILE A 61 -21.20 27.59 -28.26
C ILE A 61 -21.02 26.07 -28.24
N VAL A 62 -19.84 25.58 -28.58
CA VAL A 62 -19.53 24.13 -28.54
C VAL A 62 -19.73 23.58 -27.14
N PHE A 63 -19.18 24.24 -26.11
CA PHE A 63 -19.40 23.89 -24.71
C PHE A 63 -20.88 23.86 -24.36
N GLY A 64 -21.62 24.92 -24.67
CA GLY A 64 -23.04 25.06 -24.33
C GLY A 64 -23.91 23.96 -24.93
N VAL A 65 -23.71 23.64 -26.21
CA VAL A 65 -24.46 22.58 -26.90
C VAL A 65 -24.16 21.20 -26.29
N LEU A 66 -22.88 20.90 -26.05
CA LEU A 66 -22.48 19.63 -25.43
C LEU A 66 -22.97 19.51 -23.98
N ALA A 67 -22.89 20.58 -23.20
CA ALA A 67 -23.39 20.62 -21.83
C ALA A 67 -24.93 20.46 -21.78
N LEU A 68 -25.64 21.11 -22.70
CA LEU A 68 -27.08 20.99 -22.81
C LEU A 68 -27.49 19.56 -23.22
N ALA A 69 -26.82 18.98 -24.19
CA ALA A 69 -27.07 17.62 -24.61
C ALA A 69 -26.77 16.61 -23.48
N ARG A 70 -25.72 16.84 -22.69
CA ARG A 70 -25.41 16.00 -21.51
C ARG A 70 -26.52 16.08 -20.46
N ARG A 71 -27.17 17.24 -20.30
CA ARG A 71 -28.24 17.43 -19.32
C ARG A 71 -29.58 16.85 -19.77
N PHE A 72 -29.93 17.01 -21.03
CA PHE A 72 -31.27 16.63 -21.53
C PHE A 72 -31.33 15.28 -22.22
N ALA A 73 -30.20 14.84 -22.81
CA ALA A 73 -30.11 13.56 -23.52
C ALA A 73 -28.87 12.75 -23.10
N PRO A 74 -28.65 12.47 -21.77
CA PRO A 74 -27.44 11.87 -21.29
C PRO A 74 -27.18 10.47 -21.88
N ARG A 75 -28.24 9.71 -22.15
CA ARG A 75 -28.11 8.37 -22.76
C ARG A 75 -27.72 8.43 -24.23
N PHE A 76 -28.18 9.42 -24.97
CA PHE A 76 -27.83 9.61 -26.38
C PHE A 76 -26.37 10.04 -26.54
N ILE A 77 -25.96 11.07 -25.81
CA ILE A 77 -24.57 11.58 -25.87
C ILE A 77 -23.57 10.59 -25.30
N ALA A 78 -24.00 9.63 -24.48
CA ALA A 78 -23.16 8.56 -24.00
C ALA A 78 -22.86 7.49 -25.08
N THR A 79 -23.44 7.57 -26.26
CA THR A 79 -23.10 6.73 -27.41
C THR A 79 -22.11 7.45 -28.32
N PHE A 80 -21.24 6.72 -29.00
CA PHE A 80 -20.30 7.30 -29.97
C PHE A 80 -21.01 8.11 -31.05
N ILE A 81 -22.09 7.57 -31.61
CA ILE A 81 -22.87 8.24 -32.65
C ILE A 81 -23.54 9.50 -32.11
N GLY A 82 -24.18 9.42 -30.94
CA GLY A 82 -24.83 10.55 -30.31
C GLY A 82 -23.86 11.70 -30.02
N TYR A 83 -22.67 11.36 -29.54
CA TYR A 83 -21.61 12.34 -29.33
C TYR A 83 -21.14 12.97 -30.64
N ALA A 84 -20.79 12.17 -31.67
CA ALA A 84 -20.31 12.65 -32.96
C ALA A 84 -21.34 13.58 -33.63
N VAL A 85 -22.61 13.20 -33.61
CA VAL A 85 -23.71 14.01 -34.16
C VAL A 85 -23.87 15.33 -33.39
N THR A 86 -23.82 15.28 -32.05
CA THR A 86 -23.97 16.49 -31.22
C THR A 86 -22.78 17.43 -31.39
N LEU A 87 -21.55 16.87 -31.46
CA LEU A 87 -20.35 17.65 -31.70
C LEU A 87 -20.36 18.31 -33.08
N LEU A 88 -20.72 17.57 -34.13
CA LEU A 88 -20.85 18.11 -35.47
C LEU A 88 -21.91 19.23 -35.54
N ALA A 89 -23.06 19.04 -34.92
CA ALA A 89 -24.09 20.07 -34.80
C ALA A 89 -23.60 21.33 -34.07
N ALA A 90 -22.87 21.14 -32.96
CA ALA A 90 -22.28 22.24 -32.21
C ALA A 90 -21.25 23.04 -33.01
N ILE A 91 -20.36 22.35 -33.72
CA ILE A 91 -19.34 22.96 -34.60
C ILE A 91 -20.02 23.69 -35.76
N THR A 92 -21.04 23.08 -36.37
CA THR A 92 -21.80 23.70 -37.49
C THR A 92 -22.46 24.99 -37.00
N LEU A 93 -23.16 24.95 -35.87
CA LEU A 93 -23.79 26.15 -35.29
C LEU A 93 -22.77 27.24 -34.98
N ALA A 94 -21.66 26.90 -34.34
CA ALA A 94 -20.59 27.83 -33.99
C ALA A 94 -19.97 28.47 -35.26
N THR A 95 -19.79 27.68 -36.35
CA THR A 95 -19.26 28.16 -37.63
C THR A 95 -20.23 29.11 -38.31
N LEU A 96 -21.52 28.79 -38.31
CA LEU A 96 -22.55 29.67 -38.87
C LEU A 96 -22.66 30.99 -38.12
N VAL A 97 -22.58 30.99 -36.79
CA VAL A 97 -22.55 32.23 -36.00
C VAL A 97 -21.34 33.07 -36.33
N ARG A 98 -20.19 32.46 -36.46
CA ARG A 98 -18.94 33.15 -36.84
C ARG A 98 -19.01 33.71 -38.27
N PHE A 99 -19.65 33.01 -39.18
CA PHE A 99 -19.94 33.50 -40.55
C PHE A 99 -20.85 34.73 -40.53
N GLY A 100 -21.96 34.68 -39.77
CA GLY A 100 -22.86 35.81 -39.63
C GLY A 100 -22.21 37.07 -39.03
N GLN A 101 -21.11 36.92 -38.32
CA GLN A 101 -20.30 38.03 -37.77
C GLN A 101 -19.25 38.54 -38.81
N GLY A 102 -19.23 38.03 -40.02
CA GLY A 102 -18.29 38.46 -41.09
C GLY A 102 -16.85 37.94 -40.92
N TYR A 103 -16.65 36.93 -40.05
CA TYR A 103 -15.35 36.39 -39.68
C TYR A 103 -15.00 35.02 -40.31
N LEU A 104 -15.44 34.77 -41.52
CA LEU A 104 -14.89 33.62 -42.24
C LEU A 104 -13.61 33.99 -42.98
N PRO A 105 -12.51 33.23 -42.77
CA PRO A 105 -11.32 33.37 -43.59
C PRO A 105 -11.61 32.91 -45.01
N ASP A 106 -11.12 33.66 -45.96
CA ASP A 106 -11.01 33.20 -47.34
C ASP A 106 -9.95 32.07 -47.40
N TYR A 107 -10.42 30.86 -47.51
CA TYR A 107 -9.54 29.69 -47.65
C TYR A 107 -9.27 29.47 -49.13
N ALA A 108 -8.26 30.09 -49.65
CA ALA A 108 -7.68 29.83 -50.98
C ALA A 108 -8.66 29.96 -52.17
N GLY A 109 -9.57 30.94 -52.16
CA GLY A 109 -10.45 31.26 -53.28
C GLY A 109 -11.59 30.24 -53.50
N LEU A 110 -11.96 29.52 -52.44
CA LEU A 110 -13.16 28.68 -52.46
C LEU A 110 -14.41 29.58 -52.43
N SER A 111 -15.54 29.07 -52.96
CA SER A 111 -16.82 29.73 -52.76
C SER A 111 -17.17 29.82 -51.29
N THR A 112 -17.91 30.83 -50.85
CA THR A 112 -18.34 31.05 -49.46
C THR A 112 -18.90 29.77 -48.79
N GLY A 113 -19.63 28.95 -49.53
CA GLY A 113 -20.11 27.65 -49.08
C GLY A 113 -19.01 26.62 -48.86
N GLY A 114 -17.98 26.64 -49.70
CA GLY A 114 -16.82 25.77 -49.59
C GLY A 114 -15.98 26.10 -48.34
N ASP A 115 -15.81 27.38 -48.02
CA ASP A 115 -15.08 27.84 -46.84
C ASP A 115 -15.76 27.42 -45.55
N ILE A 116 -17.09 27.49 -45.47
CA ILE A 116 -17.88 27.02 -44.32
C ILE A 116 -17.67 25.52 -44.11
N VAL A 117 -17.83 24.72 -45.18
CA VAL A 117 -17.68 23.26 -45.11
C VAL A 117 -16.25 22.88 -44.71
N PHE A 118 -15.25 23.54 -45.26
CA PHE A 118 -13.85 23.31 -44.92
C PHE A 118 -13.56 23.63 -43.44
N ALA A 119 -14.08 24.76 -42.91
CA ALA A 119 -13.93 25.12 -41.51
C ALA A 119 -14.55 24.10 -40.56
N ILE A 120 -15.76 23.58 -40.88
CA ILE A 120 -16.44 22.55 -40.11
C ILE A 120 -15.62 21.27 -40.10
N ILE A 121 -15.21 20.77 -41.28
CA ILE A 121 -14.45 19.52 -41.40
C ILE A 121 -13.12 19.62 -40.61
N ARG A 122 -12.37 20.69 -40.82
CA ARG A 122 -11.09 20.93 -40.15
C ARG A 122 -11.23 20.90 -38.64
N THR A 123 -12.22 21.63 -38.11
CA THR A 123 -12.44 21.71 -36.65
C THR A 123 -12.89 20.36 -36.07
N ALA A 124 -13.79 19.66 -36.78
CA ALA A 124 -14.24 18.33 -36.39
C ALA A 124 -13.10 17.30 -36.36
N VAL A 125 -12.30 17.26 -37.44
CA VAL A 125 -11.14 16.36 -37.53
C VAL A 125 -10.10 16.71 -36.47
N GLY A 126 -9.78 17.99 -36.29
CA GLY A 126 -8.83 18.44 -35.25
C GLY A 126 -9.26 18.05 -33.84
N LEU A 127 -10.53 18.28 -33.50
CA LEU A 127 -11.08 17.84 -32.21
C LEU A 127 -11.04 16.33 -32.05
N PHE A 128 -11.43 15.59 -33.10
CA PHE A 128 -11.46 14.14 -33.06
C PHE A 128 -10.06 13.54 -32.82
N VAL A 129 -9.04 14.08 -33.51
CA VAL A 129 -7.64 13.64 -33.36
C VAL A 129 -7.13 13.93 -31.96
N ILE A 130 -7.36 15.14 -31.44
CA ILE A 130 -6.91 15.51 -30.09
C ILE A 130 -7.59 14.63 -29.05
N GLN A 131 -8.89 14.40 -29.16
CA GLN A 131 -9.61 13.52 -28.25
C GLN A 131 -9.13 12.07 -28.36
N ALA A 132 -8.83 11.57 -29.57
CA ALA A 132 -8.27 10.24 -29.76
C ALA A 132 -6.93 10.10 -29.01
N ILE A 133 -6.07 11.10 -29.11
CA ILE A 133 -4.78 11.10 -28.40
C ILE A 133 -5.00 11.13 -26.88
N ILE A 134 -5.82 12.05 -26.37
CA ILE A 134 -6.09 12.17 -24.95
C ILE A 134 -6.72 10.88 -24.40
N GLY A 135 -7.71 10.33 -25.11
CA GLY A 135 -8.40 9.12 -24.69
C GLY A 135 -7.47 7.90 -24.65
N THR A 136 -6.62 7.74 -25.67
CA THR A 136 -5.65 6.63 -25.67
C THR A 136 -4.61 6.77 -24.54
N LEU A 137 -4.19 7.99 -24.21
CA LEU A 137 -3.29 8.24 -23.10
C LEU A 137 -3.95 7.94 -21.76
N GLN A 138 -5.20 8.41 -21.57
CA GLN A 138 -5.97 8.12 -20.34
C GLN A 138 -6.19 6.62 -20.16
N GLU A 139 -6.54 5.91 -21.23
CA GLU A 139 -6.73 4.46 -21.17
C GLU A 139 -5.42 3.71 -20.81
N ARG A 140 -4.28 4.16 -21.35
CA ARG A 140 -2.97 3.60 -21.01
C ARG A 140 -2.61 3.85 -19.56
N LEU A 141 -2.80 5.09 -19.07
CA LEU A 141 -2.55 5.45 -17.68
C LEU A 141 -3.45 4.64 -16.72
N GLN A 142 -4.73 4.51 -17.07
CA GLN A 142 -5.67 3.72 -16.26
C GLN A 142 -5.25 2.25 -16.18
N ARG A 143 -4.86 1.65 -17.31
CA ARG A 143 -4.36 0.27 -17.33
C ARG A 143 -3.08 0.10 -16.51
N GLN A 144 -2.18 1.08 -16.53
CA GLN A 144 -0.98 1.03 -15.69
C GLN A 144 -1.32 1.11 -14.21
N VAL A 145 -2.23 2.01 -13.82
CA VAL A 145 -2.69 2.12 -12.43
C VAL A 145 -3.36 0.82 -11.98
N ASP A 146 -4.27 0.28 -12.80
CA ASP A 146 -4.96 -0.99 -12.50
C ASP A 146 -3.97 -2.15 -12.36
N ALA A 147 -2.99 -2.26 -13.26
CA ALA A 147 -1.97 -3.31 -13.21
C ALA A 147 -1.04 -3.18 -11.98
N THR A 148 -0.68 -1.95 -11.61
CA THR A 148 0.12 -1.73 -10.39
C THR A 148 -0.68 -2.07 -9.14
N GLN A 149 -1.97 -1.75 -9.10
CA GLN A 149 -2.83 -2.07 -7.97
C GLN A 149 -3.03 -3.59 -7.81
N GLU A 150 -3.28 -4.31 -8.91
CA GLU A 150 -3.35 -5.77 -8.91
C GLU A 150 -2.02 -6.40 -8.43
N ALA A 151 -0.88 -5.86 -8.85
CA ALA A 151 0.42 -6.32 -8.38
C ALA A 151 0.62 -6.08 -6.87
N TYR A 152 0.19 -4.94 -6.34
CA TYR A 152 0.24 -4.65 -4.90
C TYR A 152 -0.64 -5.62 -4.10
N GLU A 153 -1.88 -5.89 -4.54
CA GLU A 153 -2.78 -6.84 -3.87
C GLU A 153 -2.17 -8.26 -3.81
N VAL A 154 -1.50 -8.69 -4.89
CA VAL A 154 -0.81 -9.99 -4.93
C VAL A 154 0.37 -10.04 -3.95
N VAL A 155 1.20 -8.98 -3.91
CA VAL A 155 2.34 -8.91 -2.99
C VAL A 155 1.87 -8.90 -1.54
N GLU A 156 0.81 -8.16 -1.23
CA GLU A 156 0.23 -8.11 0.12
C GLU A 156 -0.31 -9.48 0.55
N ALA A 157 -1.06 -10.16 -0.33
CA ALA A 157 -1.53 -11.53 -0.07
C ALA A 157 -0.38 -12.53 0.13
N GLN A 158 0.71 -12.40 -0.62
CA GLN A 158 1.91 -13.24 -0.46
C GLN A 158 2.61 -12.96 0.86
N ALA A 159 2.72 -11.70 1.28
CA ALA A 159 3.32 -11.32 2.55
C ALA A 159 2.52 -11.88 3.75
N GLU A 160 1.19 -11.78 3.71
CA GLU A 160 0.34 -12.39 4.73
C GLU A 160 0.48 -13.92 4.77
N ALA A 161 0.53 -14.57 3.60
CA ALA A 161 0.72 -16.02 3.53
C ALA A 161 2.07 -16.45 4.10
N LEU A 162 3.12 -15.66 3.85
CA LEU A 162 4.45 -15.90 4.41
C LEU A 162 4.48 -15.80 5.92
N LEU A 163 3.82 -14.77 6.51
CA LEU A 163 3.70 -14.65 7.97
C LEU A 163 2.98 -15.85 8.59
N ARG A 164 1.88 -16.27 7.98
CA ARG A 164 1.13 -17.44 8.46
C ARG A 164 1.98 -18.72 8.38
N ALA A 165 2.74 -18.88 7.29
CA ALA A 165 3.63 -20.03 7.13
C ALA A 165 4.79 -20.00 8.14
N ASP A 166 5.42 -18.84 8.39
CA ASP A 166 6.47 -18.70 9.39
C ASP A 166 5.94 -19.05 10.80
N GLU A 167 4.79 -18.52 11.17
CA GLU A 167 4.20 -18.79 12.47
C GLU A 167 3.78 -20.26 12.64
N GLU A 168 3.30 -20.92 11.57
CA GLU A 168 3.00 -22.36 11.58
C GLU A 168 4.26 -23.21 11.72
N VAL A 169 5.36 -22.84 11.03
CA VAL A 169 6.66 -23.51 11.18
C VAL A 169 7.18 -23.34 12.60
N ARG A 170 7.16 -22.12 13.15
CA ARG A 170 7.58 -21.86 14.54
C ARG A 170 6.78 -22.69 15.54
N ARG A 171 5.47 -22.75 15.38
CA ARG A 171 4.58 -23.57 16.23
C ARG A 171 4.87 -25.06 16.09
N SER A 172 5.06 -25.55 14.87
CA SER A 172 5.38 -26.94 14.59
C SER A 172 6.72 -27.37 15.21
N VAL A 173 7.75 -26.53 15.09
CA VAL A 173 9.04 -26.76 15.69
C VAL A 173 8.95 -26.72 17.22
N ALA A 174 8.21 -25.77 17.79
CA ALA A 174 7.98 -25.70 19.25
C ALA A 174 7.32 -26.97 19.77
N THR A 175 6.27 -27.47 19.08
CA THR A 175 5.60 -28.73 19.43
C THR A 175 6.55 -29.92 19.34
N LEU A 176 7.36 -29.99 18.27
CA LEU A 176 8.33 -31.08 18.09
C LEU A 176 9.39 -31.09 19.21
N LEU A 177 9.90 -29.91 19.57
CA LEU A 177 10.85 -29.76 20.67
C LEU A 177 10.21 -30.17 22.00
N HIS A 178 8.98 -29.72 22.25
CA HIS A 178 8.27 -30.07 23.47
C HIS A 178 8.02 -31.59 23.58
N ASP A 179 7.42 -32.20 22.56
CA ASP A 179 6.98 -33.58 22.65
C ASP A 179 8.12 -34.58 22.53
N ARG A 180 9.01 -34.40 21.55
CA ARG A 180 10.08 -35.37 21.27
C ARG A 180 11.33 -35.16 22.10
N VAL A 181 11.81 -33.90 22.20
CA VAL A 181 13.07 -33.65 22.90
C VAL A 181 12.86 -33.67 24.41
N GLN A 182 11.87 -32.95 24.93
CA GLN A 182 11.58 -32.96 26.38
C GLN A 182 11.13 -34.34 26.84
N GLY A 183 10.27 -35.02 26.09
CA GLY A 183 9.83 -36.38 26.41
C GLY A 183 10.96 -37.40 26.34
N GLY A 184 11.87 -37.27 25.35
CA GLY A 184 13.05 -38.13 25.21
C GLY A 184 14.05 -37.95 26.35
N LEU A 185 14.32 -36.68 26.73
CA LEU A 185 15.19 -36.37 27.86
C LEU A 185 14.62 -36.91 29.20
N LEU A 186 13.32 -36.72 29.43
CA LEU A 186 12.67 -37.27 30.60
C LEU A 186 12.78 -38.79 30.67
N ALA A 187 12.51 -39.48 29.54
CA ALA A 187 12.65 -40.94 29.49
C ALA A 187 14.08 -41.41 29.73
N ALA A 188 15.11 -40.64 29.24
CA ALA A 188 16.49 -40.92 29.52
C ALA A 188 16.84 -40.75 30.98
N CYS A 189 16.39 -39.69 31.64
CA CYS A 189 16.57 -39.48 33.08
C CYS A 189 15.97 -40.63 33.93
N LEU A 190 14.74 -41.06 33.59
CA LEU A 190 14.05 -42.16 34.29
C LEU A 190 14.81 -43.49 34.11
N ARG A 191 15.37 -43.78 32.93
CA ARG A 191 16.19 -44.95 32.70
C ARG A 191 17.51 -44.93 33.47
N LEU A 192 18.19 -43.79 33.54
CA LEU A 192 19.39 -43.58 34.29
C LEU A 192 19.14 -43.75 35.80
N GLN A 193 18.00 -43.22 36.30
CA GLN A 193 17.61 -43.43 37.72
C GLN A 193 17.42 -44.92 38.03
N ALA A 194 16.84 -45.70 37.14
CA ALA A 194 16.69 -47.15 37.31
C ALA A 194 18.07 -47.84 37.36
N VAL A 195 19.04 -47.42 36.50
CA VAL A 195 20.42 -47.92 36.53
C VAL A 195 21.11 -47.58 37.85
N ALA A 196 20.99 -46.36 38.37
CA ALA A 196 21.57 -45.95 39.64
C ALA A 196 21.02 -46.76 40.85
N GLN A 197 19.78 -47.25 40.78
CA GLN A 197 19.20 -48.13 41.79
C GLN A 197 19.78 -49.56 41.77
N THR A 198 20.16 -50.04 40.60
CA THR A 198 20.72 -51.43 40.45
C THR A 198 22.22 -51.48 40.58
N HIS A 199 22.94 -50.36 40.42
CA HIS A 199 24.41 -50.28 40.47
C HIS A 199 24.86 -49.15 41.42
N PRO A 200 24.88 -49.37 42.72
CA PRO A 200 25.24 -48.37 43.73
C PRO A 200 26.61 -47.75 43.55
N GLU A 201 27.56 -48.46 42.96
CA GLU A 201 28.92 -48.01 42.69
C GLU A 201 29.02 -46.93 41.62
N SER A 202 28.04 -46.80 40.74
CA SER A 202 28.00 -45.79 39.67
C SER A 202 27.02 -44.64 39.97
N ARG A 203 26.42 -44.66 41.17
CA ARG A 203 25.32 -43.75 41.50
C ARG A 203 25.71 -42.27 41.40
N GLU A 204 26.87 -41.90 41.89
CA GLU A 204 27.31 -40.49 41.92
C GLU A 204 27.55 -39.92 40.53
N GLU A 205 28.07 -40.76 39.60
CA GLU A 205 28.31 -40.38 38.20
C GLU A 205 26.99 -40.30 37.43
N VAL A 206 26.09 -41.25 37.65
CA VAL A 206 24.76 -41.24 37.03
C VAL A 206 23.91 -40.05 37.53
N ASP A 207 23.92 -39.74 38.83
CA ASP A 207 23.23 -38.58 39.37
C ASP A 207 23.73 -37.25 38.76
N ARG A 208 25.04 -37.14 38.47
CA ARG A 208 25.62 -35.98 37.78
C ARG A 208 25.07 -35.85 36.34
N VAL A 209 25.05 -36.94 35.57
CA VAL A 209 24.51 -36.95 34.22
C VAL A 209 23.01 -36.61 34.20
N ILE A 210 22.24 -37.14 35.19
CA ILE A 210 20.82 -36.80 35.32
C ILE A 210 20.64 -35.28 35.56
N HIS A 211 21.45 -34.71 36.43
CA HIS A 211 21.41 -33.28 36.69
C HIS A 211 21.69 -32.42 35.44
N GLU A 212 22.73 -32.78 34.71
CA GLU A 212 23.04 -32.11 33.42
C GLU A 212 21.90 -32.21 32.40
N LEU A 213 21.28 -33.39 32.28
CA LEU A 213 20.13 -33.60 31.39
C LEU A 213 18.88 -32.83 31.85
N GLU A 214 18.65 -32.71 33.16
CA GLU A 214 17.55 -31.94 33.74
C GLU A 214 17.74 -30.43 33.52
N GLU A 215 18.98 -29.93 33.67
CA GLU A 215 19.33 -28.55 33.38
C GLU A 215 19.10 -28.22 31.91
N LEU A 216 19.61 -29.07 30.98
CA LEU A 216 19.41 -28.91 29.57
C LEU A 216 17.93 -28.90 29.18
N ARG A 217 17.13 -29.80 29.80
CA ARG A 217 15.69 -29.85 29.59
C ARG A 217 14.99 -28.61 30.14
N ALA A 218 15.34 -28.19 31.34
CA ALA A 218 14.65 -27.12 32.06
C ALA A 218 14.97 -25.72 31.50
N LEU A 219 16.21 -25.51 31.06
CA LEU A 219 16.68 -24.21 30.64
C LEU A 219 16.62 -24.07 29.11
N ASP A 220 17.33 -24.91 28.35
CA ASP A 220 17.54 -24.67 26.93
C ASP A 220 16.32 -25.04 26.07
N VAL A 221 15.79 -26.25 26.27
CA VAL A 221 14.67 -26.71 25.42
C VAL A 221 13.39 -25.93 25.74
N ARG A 222 13.12 -25.68 27.02
CA ARG A 222 11.93 -24.92 27.43
C ARG A 222 12.02 -23.46 26.98
N ARG A 223 13.21 -22.86 27.04
CA ARG A 223 13.46 -21.51 26.54
C ARG A 223 13.24 -21.45 25.04
N ALA A 224 13.83 -22.36 24.26
CA ALA A 224 13.64 -22.42 22.80
C ALA A 224 12.16 -22.56 22.40
N VAL A 225 11.41 -23.43 23.09
CA VAL A 225 9.96 -23.58 22.83
C VAL A 225 9.21 -22.29 23.11
N ARG A 226 9.49 -21.56 24.19
CA ARG A 226 8.82 -20.31 24.53
C ARG A 226 9.11 -19.19 23.53
N THR A 227 10.36 -19.08 23.06
CA THR A 227 10.75 -18.09 22.03
C THR A 227 10.05 -18.37 20.69
N LEU A 228 10.00 -19.64 20.30
CA LEU A 228 9.35 -20.03 19.05
C LEU A 228 7.82 -19.82 19.08
N SER A 229 7.19 -20.17 20.19
CA SER A 229 5.72 -20.08 20.36
C SER A 229 5.38 -19.56 21.75
N PRO A 230 5.36 -18.22 21.94
CA PRO A 230 5.08 -17.62 23.23
C PRO A 230 3.64 -17.93 23.66
N ASN A 231 3.48 -18.36 24.91
CA ASN A 231 2.15 -18.68 25.46
C ASN A 231 1.44 -17.41 25.94
N LEU A 232 1.15 -16.50 25.00
CA LEU A 232 0.47 -15.22 25.30
C LEU A 232 -0.99 -15.35 25.75
N ARG A 233 -1.52 -16.57 25.87
CA ARG A 233 -2.86 -16.82 26.43
C ARG A 233 -2.82 -16.90 27.96
N ASP A 234 -1.75 -17.50 28.50
CA ASP A 234 -1.64 -17.80 29.91
C ASP A 234 -0.71 -16.85 30.65
N ILE A 235 0.18 -16.15 29.95
CA ILE A 235 1.09 -15.15 30.49
C ILE A 235 0.84 -13.77 29.89
N ASP A 236 1.11 -12.73 30.65
CA ASP A 236 1.03 -11.36 30.14
C ASP A 236 2.19 -11.04 29.18
N LEU A 237 2.01 -9.98 28.39
CA LEU A 237 2.99 -9.58 27.37
C LEU A 237 4.32 -9.15 28.01
N GLU A 238 4.29 -8.47 29.18
CA GLU A 238 5.51 -8.08 29.90
C GLU A 238 6.34 -9.30 30.27
N THR A 239 5.71 -10.34 30.84
CA THR A 239 6.38 -11.59 31.20
C THR A 239 6.98 -12.28 30.01
N ALA A 240 6.23 -12.38 28.90
CA ALA A 240 6.73 -12.99 27.66
C ALA A 240 7.93 -12.23 27.07
N VAL A 241 7.91 -10.89 27.08
CA VAL A 241 9.03 -10.06 26.63
C VAL A 241 10.23 -10.20 27.55
N ARG A 242 10.01 -10.28 28.86
CA ARG A 242 11.07 -10.52 29.85
C ARG A 242 11.77 -11.86 29.62
N GLU A 243 11.01 -12.92 29.36
CA GLU A 243 11.55 -14.24 29.00
C GLU A 243 12.30 -14.22 27.64
N LEU A 244 11.85 -13.41 26.67
CA LEU A 244 12.51 -13.23 25.38
C LEU A 244 13.91 -12.63 25.53
N VAL A 245 14.06 -11.61 26.37
CA VAL A 245 15.32 -10.87 26.48
C VAL A 245 16.28 -11.43 27.52
N GLU A 246 15.84 -12.32 28.41
CA GLU A 246 16.63 -12.95 29.46
C GLU A 246 17.99 -13.52 28.96
N PRO A 247 18.09 -14.18 27.78
CA PRO A 247 19.37 -14.72 27.28
C PRO A 247 20.41 -13.67 26.97
N TYR A 248 19.98 -12.43 26.74
CA TYR A 248 20.84 -11.32 26.33
C TYR A 248 21.27 -10.42 27.50
N SER A 249 20.67 -10.58 28.69
CA SER A 249 20.97 -9.80 29.89
C SER A 249 21.64 -10.69 30.97
N PRO A 250 22.91 -10.43 31.41
CA PRO A 250 23.91 -9.61 30.77
C PRO A 250 24.50 -10.27 29.50
N PRO A 251 25.14 -9.60 28.54
CA PRO A 251 25.84 -8.32 28.72
C PRO A 251 25.06 -7.05 28.31
N VAL A 252 23.82 -7.17 27.84
CA VAL A 252 23.00 -6.03 27.43
C VAL A 252 22.11 -5.57 28.61
N ASP A 253 22.06 -4.28 28.88
CA ASP A 253 21.13 -3.69 29.84
C ASP A 253 19.76 -3.44 29.20
N ILE A 254 18.71 -4.13 29.64
CA ILE A 254 17.39 -4.08 29.00
C ILE A 254 16.33 -3.62 30.00
N THR A 255 15.75 -2.48 29.70
CA THR A 255 14.63 -1.90 30.47
C THR A 255 13.29 -2.23 29.80
N ILE A 256 12.32 -2.69 30.59
CA ILE A 256 10.98 -3.06 30.08
C ILE A 256 9.92 -2.25 30.84
N ALA A 257 9.12 -1.51 30.10
CA ALA A 257 7.99 -0.71 30.60
C ALA A 257 6.73 -1.06 29.80
N ILE A 258 6.10 -2.17 30.15
CA ILE A 258 4.89 -2.68 29.50
C ILE A 258 3.77 -2.74 30.56
N PRO A 259 2.70 -1.96 30.44
CA PRO A 259 1.56 -2.04 31.36
C PRO A 259 0.82 -3.38 31.22
N ARG A 260 0.27 -3.87 32.33
CA ARG A 260 -0.55 -5.08 32.31
C ARG A 260 -1.80 -4.85 31.45
N ASP A 261 -2.21 -5.87 30.72
CA ASP A 261 -3.43 -5.88 29.92
C ASP A 261 -3.55 -4.73 28.89
N VAL A 262 -2.41 -4.16 28.46
CA VAL A 262 -2.36 -3.05 27.51
C VAL A 262 -2.92 -3.42 26.13
N ILE A 263 -2.90 -4.70 25.75
CA ILE A 263 -3.43 -5.24 24.50
C ILE A 263 -4.32 -6.45 24.81
N ALA A 264 -5.63 -6.29 24.61
CA ALA A 264 -6.60 -7.34 24.89
C ALA A 264 -6.69 -8.38 23.77
N ASP A 265 -6.65 -7.96 22.49
CA ASP A 265 -6.74 -8.85 21.35
C ASP A 265 -5.51 -9.78 21.24
N PRO A 266 -5.72 -11.12 21.17
CA PRO A 266 -4.62 -12.08 21.06
C PRO A 266 -3.75 -11.91 19.83
N THR A 267 -4.31 -11.49 18.70
CA THR A 267 -3.57 -11.28 17.45
C THR A 267 -2.70 -10.05 17.55
N ALA A 268 -3.23 -8.94 18.06
CA ALA A 268 -2.47 -7.72 18.30
C ALA A 268 -1.39 -7.93 19.36
N ARG A 269 -1.64 -8.76 20.38
CA ARG A 269 -0.65 -9.15 21.39
C ARG A 269 0.50 -9.94 20.78
N LEU A 270 0.21 -10.90 19.90
CA LEU A 270 1.23 -11.64 19.17
C LEU A 270 2.03 -10.72 18.24
N ALA A 271 1.37 -9.83 17.51
CA ALA A 271 2.04 -8.86 16.65
C ALA A 271 2.98 -7.95 17.46
N ALA A 272 2.52 -7.42 18.60
CA ALA A 272 3.36 -6.63 19.50
C ALA A 272 4.60 -7.40 19.97
N TYR A 273 4.42 -8.65 20.38
CA TYR A 273 5.54 -9.53 20.76
C TYR A 273 6.53 -9.71 19.61
N ARG A 274 6.06 -10.02 18.38
CA ARG A 274 6.91 -10.21 17.21
C ARG A 274 7.63 -8.94 16.76
N ILE A 275 6.98 -7.78 16.87
CA ILE A 275 7.59 -6.47 16.59
C ILE A 275 8.72 -6.20 17.60
N ILE A 276 8.49 -6.46 18.90
CA ILE A 276 9.51 -6.31 19.93
C ILE A 276 10.65 -7.30 19.72
N GLU A 277 10.36 -8.59 19.46
CA GLU A 277 11.36 -9.61 19.14
C GLU A 277 12.28 -9.13 18.02
N GLN A 278 11.72 -8.66 16.91
CA GLN A 278 12.49 -8.20 15.79
C GLN A 278 13.29 -6.92 16.10
N GLY A 279 12.72 -6.00 16.88
CA GLY A 279 13.41 -4.79 17.33
C GLY A 279 14.64 -5.13 18.20
N VAL A 280 14.49 -6.05 19.13
CA VAL A 280 15.58 -6.52 20.01
C VAL A 280 16.67 -7.24 19.22
N LEU A 281 16.29 -8.17 18.33
CA LEU A 281 17.26 -8.86 17.49
C LEU A 281 18.04 -7.90 16.59
N ASN A 282 17.36 -6.91 15.99
CA ASN A 282 18.04 -5.90 15.20
C ASN A 282 19.00 -5.05 16.02
N ALA A 283 18.65 -4.70 17.24
CA ALA A 283 19.52 -3.93 18.14
C ALA A 283 20.78 -4.71 18.53
N ILE A 284 20.65 -6.02 18.77
CA ILE A 284 21.76 -6.89 19.20
C ILE A 284 22.63 -7.27 18.01
N ASP A 285 22.03 -7.86 16.96
CA ASP A 285 22.79 -8.49 15.87
C ASP A 285 23.38 -7.44 14.90
N HIS A 286 22.64 -6.35 14.64
CA HIS A 286 23.06 -5.31 13.70
C HIS A 286 23.52 -4.04 14.41
N GLY A 287 22.87 -3.66 15.50
CA GLY A 287 23.17 -2.45 16.25
C GLY A 287 24.35 -2.60 17.20
N GLN A 288 24.69 -3.81 17.65
CA GLN A 288 25.68 -4.06 18.71
C GLN A 288 25.37 -3.24 19.98
N ALA A 289 24.08 -3.12 20.28
CA ALA A 289 23.58 -2.31 21.39
C ALA A 289 24.05 -2.87 22.74
N ARG A 290 24.28 -1.96 23.68
CA ARG A 290 24.56 -2.29 25.07
C ARG A 290 23.40 -1.95 26.01
N GLN A 291 22.52 -1.06 25.55
CA GLN A 291 21.32 -0.69 26.26
C GLN A 291 20.13 -0.74 25.31
N ILE A 292 19.02 -1.35 25.76
CA ILE A 292 17.76 -1.42 25.00
C ILE A 292 16.61 -1.05 25.95
N ASP A 293 15.82 -0.06 25.55
CA ASP A 293 14.61 0.36 26.25
C ASP A 293 13.38 -0.10 25.45
N ILE A 294 12.53 -0.89 26.08
CA ILE A 294 11.28 -1.42 25.50
C ILE A 294 10.11 -0.81 26.26
N ALA A 295 9.23 -0.11 25.56
CA ALA A 295 8.05 0.49 26.15
C ALA A 295 6.80 0.25 25.29
N ILE A 296 5.65 0.12 25.96
CA ILE A 296 4.34 0.15 25.34
C ILE A 296 3.50 1.20 26.05
N GLU A 297 2.93 2.11 25.28
CA GLU A 297 2.05 3.15 25.78
C GLU A 297 0.67 3.05 25.14
N HIS A 298 -0.39 3.26 25.95
CA HIS A 298 -1.76 3.31 25.44
C HIS A 298 -2.13 4.76 25.15
N LEU A 299 -2.40 5.05 23.87
CA LEU A 299 -2.75 6.38 23.36
C LEU A 299 -4.17 6.34 22.79
N GLN A 300 -5.15 6.79 23.54
CA GLN A 300 -6.57 6.91 23.18
C GLN A 300 -7.17 5.75 22.34
N GLN A 301 -6.85 5.68 21.04
CA GLN A 301 -7.39 4.68 20.10
C GLN A 301 -6.34 3.70 19.55
N HIS A 302 -5.10 3.80 20.02
CA HIS A 302 -4.01 2.93 19.56
C HIS A 302 -3.00 2.67 20.68
N VAL A 303 -2.21 1.66 20.47
CA VAL A 303 -1.08 1.30 21.33
C VAL A 303 0.19 1.63 20.58
N GLU A 304 1.11 2.35 21.22
CA GLU A 304 2.43 2.63 20.68
C GLU A 304 3.46 1.70 21.33
N ILE A 305 4.20 0.99 20.49
CA ILE A 305 5.29 0.10 20.87
C ILE A 305 6.58 0.79 20.49
N THR A 306 7.48 0.98 21.44
CA THR A 306 8.79 1.58 21.23
C THR A 306 9.89 0.61 21.63
N VAL A 307 10.85 0.39 20.75
CA VAL A 307 12.13 -0.28 21.05
C VAL A 307 13.25 0.68 20.68
N LYS A 308 13.98 1.14 21.68
CA LYS A 308 15.08 2.09 21.53
C LYS A 308 16.39 1.43 21.95
N ASP A 309 17.42 1.59 21.15
CA ASP A 309 18.77 1.09 21.43
C ASP A 309 19.82 2.20 21.37
N ASP A 310 20.99 1.94 21.94
CA ASP A 310 22.17 2.79 21.92
C ASP A 310 23.24 2.31 20.91
N GLY A 311 22.87 1.45 19.96
CA GLY A 311 23.77 0.81 19.02
C GLY A 311 24.31 1.74 17.92
N LEU A 312 24.86 1.13 16.85
CA LEU A 312 25.47 1.85 15.72
C LEU A 312 24.48 2.74 14.94
N GLY A 313 23.20 2.55 15.14
CA GLY A 313 22.14 3.25 14.42
C GLY A 313 21.86 2.64 13.03
N VAL A 314 20.81 3.11 12.40
CA VAL A 314 20.36 2.67 11.07
C VAL A 314 20.48 3.82 10.07
N ASP A 315 21.08 3.54 8.89
CA ASP A 315 20.90 4.41 7.72
C ASP A 315 19.50 4.17 7.13
N PRO A 316 18.60 5.18 7.15
CA PRO A 316 17.25 5.03 6.61
C PRO A 316 17.19 4.58 5.15
N ARG A 317 18.29 4.78 4.39
CA ARG A 317 18.38 4.38 2.97
C ARG A 317 18.61 2.88 2.79
N HIS A 318 19.10 2.19 3.81
CA HIS A 318 19.42 0.76 3.81
C HIS A 318 18.56 -0.05 4.79
N ALA A 319 17.52 0.56 5.36
CA ALA A 319 16.66 -0.06 6.37
C ALA A 319 15.74 -1.18 5.84
N SER A 320 15.82 -1.57 4.57
CA SER A 320 15.00 -2.66 4.02
C SER A 320 15.71 -4.01 4.16
N GLY A 321 15.28 -4.79 5.12
CA GLY A 321 15.71 -6.17 5.34
C GLY A 321 14.51 -7.07 5.65
N PHE A 322 14.75 -8.38 5.79
CA PHE A 322 13.69 -9.34 6.13
C PHE A 322 12.96 -8.97 7.43
N GLY A 323 13.68 -8.51 8.44
CA GLY A 323 13.11 -8.10 9.73
C GLY A 323 12.17 -6.90 9.64
N THR A 324 12.54 -5.88 8.87
CA THR A 324 11.67 -4.70 8.66
C THR A 324 10.44 -5.04 7.83
N THR A 325 10.55 -6.00 6.89
CA THR A 325 9.40 -6.52 6.14
C THR A 325 8.41 -7.24 7.06
N LEU A 326 8.88 -8.00 8.04
CA LEU A 326 8.00 -8.64 9.03
C LEU A 326 7.26 -7.61 9.88
N ILE A 327 7.96 -6.58 10.37
CA ILE A 327 7.34 -5.48 11.14
C ILE A 327 6.26 -4.78 10.30
N ASP A 328 6.58 -4.44 9.04
CA ASP A 328 5.65 -3.80 8.12
C ASP A 328 4.38 -4.65 7.92
N THR A 329 4.57 -5.95 7.71
CA THR A 329 3.45 -6.85 7.47
C THR A 329 2.56 -7.00 8.70
N TRP A 330 3.13 -7.14 9.91
CA TRP A 330 2.35 -7.18 11.14
C TRP A 330 1.57 -5.89 11.37
N CYS A 331 2.21 -4.73 11.18
CA CYS A 331 1.52 -3.44 11.31
C CYS A 331 0.37 -3.31 10.31
N ARG A 332 0.61 -3.60 9.03
CA ARG A 332 -0.43 -3.50 7.98
C ARG A 332 -1.60 -4.44 8.21
N THR A 333 -1.34 -5.69 8.58
CA THR A 333 -2.40 -6.69 8.85
C THR A 333 -3.37 -6.22 9.91
N LEU A 334 -2.92 -5.42 10.87
CA LEU A 334 -3.74 -4.86 11.95
C LEU A 334 -4.20 -3.42 11.68
N GLY A 335 -3.92 -2.85 10.51
CA GLY A 335 -4.25 -1.45 10.20
C GLY A 335 -3.40 -0.43 10.96
N GLY A 336 -2.23 -0.84 11.42
CA GLY A 336 -1.25 -0.01 12.12
C GLY A 336 -0.21 0.59 11.19
N SER A 337 0.79 1.22 11.80
CA SER A 337 1.94 1.81 11.10
C SER A 337 3.21 1.66 11.93
N TRP A 338 4.36 1.81 11.29
CA TRP A 338 5.64 1.78 12.00
C TRP A 338 6.62 2.77 11.40
N ASN A 339 7.64 3.11 12.17
CA ASN A 339 8.72 4.00 11.75
C ASN A 339 10.02 3.61 12.43
N LEU A 340 11.13 3.80 11.73
CA LEU A 340 12.47 3.59 12.23
C LEU A 340 13.24 4.90 12.11
N ARG A 341 13.77 5.40 13.22
CA ARG A 341 14.50 6.68 13.29
C ARG A 341 15.87 6.48 13.92
N PRO A 342 16.88 7.26 13.49
CA PRO A 342 18.11 7.34 14.25
C PRO A 342 17.84 7.80 15.70
N GLY A 343 18.46 7.13 16.66
CA GLY A 343 18.40 7.51 18.05
C GLY A 343 19.19 8.79 18.35
N THR A 344 18.92 9.39 19.49
CA THR A 344 19.64 10.59 19.95
C THR A 344 20.25 10.29 21.33
N PRO A 345 21.57 10.39 21.49
CA PRO A 345 22.61 10.87 20.54
C PRO A 345 23.08 9.83 19.53
N VAL A 346 22.87 8.53 19.75
CA VAL A 346 23.24 7.40 18.88
C VAL A 346 22.18 6.30 18.99
N GLY A 347 22.26 5.28 18.12
CA GLY A 347 21.37 4.11 18.16
C GLY A 347 20.18 4.24 17.21
N THR A 348 19.16 3.43 17.47
CA THR A 348 17.93 3.39 16.68
C THR A 348 16.70 3.46 17.56
N THR A 349 15.62 4.02 17.06
CA THR A 349 14.31 3.96 17.70
C THR A 349 13.32 3.38 16.68
N LEU A 350 12.83 2.19 16.98
CA LEU A 350 11.68 1.58 16.31
C LEU A 350 10.41 2.02 17.05
N THR A 351 9.46 2.58 16.34
CA THR A 351 8.13 2.90 16.87
C THR A 351 7.08 2.22 16.00
N ALA A 352 6.19 1.46 16.59
CA ALA A 352 5.06 0.84 15.89
C ALA A 352 3.75 1.20 16.59
N THR A 353 2.73 1.49 15.80
CA THR A 353 1.41 1.88 16.29
C THR A 353 0.38 0.86 15.83
N LEU A 354 -0.33 0.25 16.77
CA LEU A 354 -1.41 -0.69 16.49
C LEU A 354 -2.74 -0.12 16.99
N PRO A 355 -3.84 -0.20 16.22
CA PRO A 355 -5.14 0.25 16.69
C PRO A 355 -5.60 -0.61 17.88
N THR A 356 -6.18 0.04 18.87
CA THR A 356 -6.85 -0.66 19.96
C THR A 356 -8.20 -1.14 19.42
N LEU A 357 -8.28 -2.42 19.07
CA LEU A 357 -9.56 -3.06 18.75
C LEU A 357 -10.34 -3.13 20.07
N LEU A 358 -11.42 -2.36 20.15
CA LEU A 358 -12.37 -2.39 21.26
C LEU A 358 -13.15 -3.70 21.28
#